data_87b9fd268b9ce69f3bcfe11f4e0b9fee
#
_entry.id   87b9fd268b9ce69f3bcfe11f4e0b9fee
#
_cell.length_a   1.000
_cell.length_b   1.000
_cell.length_c   1.000
_cell.angle_alpha   90.00
_cell.angle_beta   90.00
_cell.angle_gamma   90.00
#
_symmetry.space_group_name_H-M   'P 1'
#
loop_
_entity.id
_entity.type
_entity.pdbx_description
1 polymer ?
#
loop_
_entity_poly.entity_id
_entity_poly.type
_entity_poly.pdbx_seq_one_letter_code
_entity_poly.pdbx_strand_id
1 'polypeptide(L)'
;SINNPNQPLSTTDTPGMKSFLQRARQRAGGQRKKITFVMGNQASDLDSMVAAVVYSFFLQSVSKVDDATFSPLINIPRKHFGLRGEAAGTFAGAGIDANMLPFVDDLDLRTLCEKKHANVVLVDHNKLANSQSFLAPYVVGIIDHHKDDQQYVSSCKFRQIETVGSCCSLVAHQVLKEAPEILTQEIATLLTSAILLDTSNMDPSIAKGTAKDKDALEQLEKAGGIKSNGYSRLYSKLMEERMDISNLSSAELLIKDTKYGGISEKRFAIASIPLRLKDWIDKDSKLLESWAQFSLEENLDALIVMTSFTMEEKNFCRELVIFGINTPPQDKKDKEMWILPSIESGLLDSEEKLDLEKLKILDSSIKD
;
A
#
# COMPACT_ATOMS: atom_id res chain seq x y z
N SER A 1 7.84 -33.72 -41.45
CA SER A 1 8.90 -33.72 -40.44
C SER A 1 8.24 -33.85 -39.08
N ILE A 2 8.46 -35.00 -38.44
CA ILE A 2 7.83 -35.41 -37.17
C ILE A 2 8.62 -34.74 -36.03
N ASN A 3 7.94 -33.96 -35.21
CA ASN A 3 8.53 -33.37 -34.01
C ASN A 3 8.95 -34.47 -33.02
N ASN A 4 10.21 -34.49 -32.67
CA ASN A 4 10.80 -35.41 -31.70
C ASN A 4 10.37 -34.99 -30.27
N PRO A 5 9.62 -35.83 -29.50
CA PRO A 5 9.11 -35.46 -28.17
C PRO A 5 10.15 -35.45 -27.05
N ASN A 6 11.43 -35.72 -27.33
CA ASN A 6 12.51 -35.84 -26.35
C ASN A 6 13.57 -34.73 -26.42
N GLN A 7 13.26 -33.57 -26.99
CA GLN A 7 14.18 -32.46 -26.89
C GLN A 7 13.96 -31.79 -25.53
N PRO A 8 14.99 -31.67 -24.66
CA PRO A 8 14.86 -30.91 -23.41
C PRO A 8 14.54 -29.47 -23.78
N LEU A 9 13.49 -28.92 -23.16
CA LEU A 9 13.14 -27.52 -23.27
C LEU A 9 14.39 -26.69 -22.94
N SER A 10 14.77 -25.85 -23.88
CA SER A 10 15.91 -24.94 -23.69
C SER A 10 15.67 -24.08 -22.45
N THR A 11 16.64 -24.00 -21.59
CA THR A 11 16.65 -23.28 -20.28
C THR A 11 16.61 -21.75 -20.41
N THR A 12 16.04 -21.17 -21.48
CA THR A 12 16.12 -19.74 -21.80
C THR A 12 14.77 -19.02 -21.92
N ASP A 13 13.64 -19.64 -21.64
CA ASP A 13 12.34 -18.99 -21.70
C ASP A 13 11.72 -18.80 -20.31
N THR A 14 12.35 -17.98 -19.44
CA THR A 14 11.62 -17.40 -18.32
C THR A 14 10.56 -16.45 -18.90
N PRO A 15 9.26 -16.73 -18.72
CA PRO A 15 8.22 -15.89 -19.31
C PRO A 15 8.37 -14.47 -18.77
N GLY A 16 8.37 -13.48 -19.65
CA GLY A 16 8.46 -12.09 -19.24
C GLY A 16 7.35 -11.70 -18.26
N MET A 17 7.58 -10.69 -17.45
CA MET A 17 6.67 -10.20 -16.38
C MET A 17 5.22 -10.08 -16.86
N LYS A 18 4.97 -9.51 -18.04
CA LYS A 18 3.61 -9.32 -18.56
C LYS A 18 2.88 -10.65 -18.80
N SER A 19 3.55 -11.62 -19.38
CA SER A 19 2.95 -12.95 -19.61
C SER A 19 2.77 -13.72 -18.30
N PHE A 20 3.63 -13.50 -17.30
CA PHE A 20 3.43 -13.99 -15.94
C PHE A 20 2.15 -13.42 -15.33
N LEU A 21 1.97 -12.08 -15.33
CA LEU A 21 0.80 -11.41 -14.75
C LEU A 21 -0.50 -11.87 -15.42
N GLN A 22 -0.54 -11.97 -16.73
CA GLN A 22 -1.71 -12.48 -17.47
C GLN A 22 -2.09 -13.89 -17.03
N ARG A 23 -1.10 -14.79 -16.91
CA ARG A 23 -1.35 -16.17 -16.44
C ARG A 23 -1.74 -16.20 -14.96
N ALA A 24 -1.08 -15.41 -14.11
CA ALA A 24 -1.40 -15.31 -12.69
C ALA A 24 -2.87 -14.91 -12.49
N ARG A 25 -3.34 -13.89 -13.22
CA ARG A 25 -4.73 -13.45 -13.16
C ARG A 25 -5.72 -14.51 -13.64
N GLN A 26 -5.44 -15.18 -14.75
CA GLN A 26 -6.30 -16.27 -15.26
C GLN A 26 -6.40 -17.42 -14.25
N ARG A 27 -5.29 -17.77 -13.59
CA ARG A 27 -5.23 -18.84 -12.59
C ARG A 27 -5.90 -18.46 -11.29
N ALA A 28 -5.80 -17.20 -10.87
CA ALA A 28 -6.48 -16.70 -9.69
C ALA A 28 -8.01 -16.88 -9.75
N GLY A 29 -8.60 -16.74 -10.94
CA GLY A 29 -10.02 -17.03 -11.19
C GLY A 29 -10.39 -18.52 -11.34
N GLY A 30 -9.40 -19.43 -11.42
CA GLY A 30 -9.59 -20.88 -11.67
C GLY A 30 -9.36 -21.72 -10.41
N GLN A 31 -10.38 -22.40 -9.89
CA GLN A 31 -10.40 -23.06 -8.58
C GLN A 31 -9.63 -24.39 -8.45
N ARG A 32 -8.75 -24.79 -9.38
CA ARG A 32 -8.22 -26.18 -9.40
C ARG A 32 -6.81 -26.39 -8.82
N LYS A 33 -5.99 -25.34 -8.61
CA LYS A 33 -4.62 -25.47 -8.13
C LYS A 33 -4.37 -24.53 -6.94
N LYS A 34 -3.48 -24.96 -6.04
CA LYS A 34 -3.08 -24.14 -4.91
C LYS A 34 -2.24 -22.94 -5.39
N ILE A 35 -2.63 -21.73 -4.96
CA ILE A 35 -1.98 -20.47 -5.32
C ILE A 35 -1.34 -19.87 -4.06
N THR A 36 -0.15 -19.32 -4.19
CA THR A 36 0.45 -18.47 -3.17
C THR A 36 0.35 -17.01 -3.62
N PHE A 37 -0.48 -16.24 -2.96
CA PHE A 37 -0.62 -14.81 -3.20
C PHE A 37 0.50 -14.05 -2.47
N VAL A 38 1.12 -13.10 -3.15
CA VAL A 38 2.01 -12.12 -2.55
C VAL A 38 1.25 -10.82 -2.42
N MET A 39 1.02 -10.37 -1.19
CA MET A 39 0.09 -9.31 -0.87
C MET A 39 0.77 -8.22 -0.04
N GLY A 40 0.65 -6.96 -0.50
CA GLY A 40 1.07 -5.77 0.24
C GLY A 40 0.07 -5.37 1.34
N ASN A 41 0.36 -4.30 2.05
CA ASN A 41 -0.53 -3.75 3.07
C ASN A 41 -1.81 -3.13 2.48
N GLN A 42 -2.76 -2.75 3.32
CA GLN A 42 -4.05 -2.17 2.87
C GLN A 42 -3.93 -0.72 2.36
N ALA A 43 -2.87 0.01 2.69
CA ALA A 43 -2.64 1.32 2.09
C ALA A 43 -2.31 1.17 0.60
N SER A 44 -1.70 0.04 0.22
CA SER A 44 -1.32 -0.28 -1.15
C SER A 44 -0.64 0.90 -1.83
N ASP A 45 0.38 1.45 -1.21
CA ASP A 45 1.25 2.44 -1.82
C ASP A 45 2.16 1.80 -2.88
N LEU A 46 3.01 2.58 -3.49
CA LEU A 46 3.87 2.10 -4.57
C LEU A 46 4.80 0.99 -4.12
N ASP A 47 5.35 1.07 -2.89
CA ASP A 47 6.25 0.05 -2.35
C ASP A 47 5.52 -1.29 -2.16
N SER A 48 4.37 -1.27 -1.51
CA SER A 48 3.50 -2.45 -1.34
C SER A 48 3.15 -3.13 -2.67
N MET A 49 2.72 -2.34 -3.67
CA MET A 49 2.29 -2.90 -4.97
C MET A 49 3.47 -3.46 -5.77
N VAL A 50 4.57 -2.72 -5.85
CA VAL A 50 5.76 -3.16 -6.61
C VAL A 50 6.40 -4.36 -5.93
N ALA A 51 6.53 -4.35 -4.60
CA ALA A 51 7.03 -5.51 -3.86
C ALA A 51 6.18 -6.75 -4.13
N ALA A 52 4.84 -6.64 -4.10
CA ALA A 52 3.96 -7.77 -4.38
C ALA A 52 4.14 -8.32 -5.80
N VAL A 53 4.21 -7.43 -6.81
CA VAL A 53 4.34 -7.82 -8.22
C VAL A 53 5.71 -8.44 -8.49
N VAL A 54 6.79 -7.77 -8.10
CA VAL A 54 8.15 -8.25 -8.39
C VAL A 54 8.48 -9.51 -7.59
N TYR A 55 8.11 -9.55 -6.30
CA TYR A 55 8.40 -10.70 -5.48
C TYR A 55 7.60 -11.95 -5.87
N SER A 56 6.36 -11.80 -6.30
CA SER A 56 5.60 -12.95 -6.85
C SER A 56 6.20 -13.50 -8.13
N PHE A 57 6.71 -12.62 -8.99
CA PHE A 57 7.42 -13.02 -10.21
C PHE A 57 8.74 -13.73 -9.88
N PHE A 58 9.50 -13.20 -8.93
CA PHE A 58 10.72 -13.83 -8.42
C PHE A 58 10.43 -15.24 -7.87
N LEU A 59 9.45 -15.38 -6.97
CA LEU A 59 9.08 -16.69 -6.42
C LEU A 59 8.66 -17.69 -7.49
N GLN A 60 7.93 -17.24 -8.52
CA GLN A 60 7.57 -18.10 -9.67
C GLN A 60 8.79 -18.53 -10.46
N SER A 61 9.79 -17.67 -10.60
CA SER A 61 11.01 -17.93 -11.38
C SER A 61 11.96 -18.91 -10.69
N VAL A 62 12.09 -18.80 -9.35
CA VAL A 62 13.00 -19.68 -8.58
C VAL A 62 12.35 -20.97 -8.06
N SER A 63 11.03 -21.11 -8.24
CA SER A 63 10.30 -22.28 -7.74
C SER A 63 10.74 -23.56 -8.45
N LYS A 64 11.21 -24.53 -7.65
CA LYS A 64 11.54 -25.89 -8.11
C LYS A 64 10.35 -26.85 -8.00
N VAL A 65 9.21 -26.37 -7.52
CA VAL A 65 8.01 -27.20 -7.33
C VAL A 65 7.22 -27.18 -8.64
N ASP A 66 7.09 -28.33 -9.27
CA ASP A 66 6.21 -28.51 -10.40
C ASP A 66 4.80 -28.09 -9.98
N ASP A 67 4.13 -27.30 -10.81
CA ASP A 67 2.78 -26.77 -10.53
C ASP A 67 2.69 -25.67 -9.43
N ALA A 68 3.79 -25.18 -8.85
CA ALA A 68 3.72 -23.99 -7.99
C ALA A 68 3.15 -22.81 -8.76
N THR A 69 2.20 -22.14 -8.16
CA THR A 69 1.59 -20.94 -8.73
C THR A 69 1.71 -19.81 -7.76
N PHE A 70 2.40 -18.75 -8.17
CA PHE A 70 2.48 -17.49 -7.44
C PHE A 70 1.70 -16.41 -8.18
N SER A 71 1.11 -15.48 -7.46
CA SER A 71 0.38 -14.37 -8.03
C SER A 71 0.53 -13.16 -7.13
N PRO A 72 0.77 -11.97 -7.68
CA PRO A 72 0.58 -10.77 -6.87
C PRO A 72 -0.91 -10.64 -6.50
N LEU A 73 -1.18 -9.93 -5.41
CA LEU A 73 -2.53 -9.52 -5.04
C LEU A 73 -2.47 -8.08 -4.56
N ILE A 74 -3.04 -7.18 -5.36
CA ILE A 74 -3.14 -5.77 -5.02
C ILE A 74 -4.23 -5.62 -3.96
N ASN A 75 -3.85 -5.11 -2.79
CA ASN A 75 -4.67 -5.19 -1.56
C ASN A 75 -5.66 -4.03 -1.41
N ILE A 76 -6.19 -3.55 -2.51
CA ILE A 76 -7.30 -2.58 -2.59
C ILE A 76 -8.31 -3.03 -3.64
N PRO A 77 -9.56 -2.54 -3.57
CA PRO A 77 -10.51 -2.69 -4.67
C PRO A 77 -9.98 -2.10 -5.96
N ARG A 78 -10.22 -2.76 -7.09
CA ARG A 78 -9.76 -2.34 -8.42
C ARG A 78 -10.11 -0.90 -8.76
N LYS A 79 -11.33 -0.47 -8.42
CA LYS A 79 -11.80 0.90 -8.66
C LYS A 79 -10.94 1.97 -7.97
N HIS A 80 -10.18 1.61 -6.91
CA HIS A 80 -9.33 2.54 -6.16
C HIS A 80 -7.89 2.62 -6.69
N PHE A 81 -7.53 1.81 -7.68
CA PHE A 81 -6.17 1.82 -8.22
C PHE A 81 -5.79 3.17 -8.84
N GLY A 82 -6.72 3.77 -9.59
CA GLY A 82 -6.52 5.08 -10.22
C GLY A 82 -6.34 6.24 -9.24
N LEU A 83 -6.71 6.05 -7.95
CA LEU A 83 -6.48 7.07 -6.91
C LEU A 83 -4.99 7.20 -6.53
N ARG A 84 -4.16 6.27 -6.95
CA ARG A 84 -2.70 6.24 -6.74
C ARG A 84 -2.00 6.50 -8.06
N GLY A 85 -2.00 7.77 -8.47
CA GLY A 85 -1.46 8.21 -9.77
C GLY A 85 -0.01 7.76 -9.99
N GLU A 86 0.82 7.83 -8.94
CA GLU A 86 2.21 7.38 -8.96
C GLU A 86 2.36 5.88 -9.25
N ALA A 87 1.47 5.05 -8.70
CA ALA A 87 1.48 3.63 -8.97
C ALA A 87 0.96 3.33 -10.39
N ALA A 88 -0.18 3.92 -10.77
CA ALA A 88 -0.75 3.77 -12.09
C ALA A 88 0.24 4.20 -13.19
N GLY A 89 0.89 5.35 -13.03
CA GLY A 89 1.89 5.86 -13.96
C GLY A 89 3.14 4.98 -14.03
N THR A 90 3.61 4.47 -12.88
CA THR A 90 4.78 3.59 -12.81
C THR A 90 4.53 2.26 -13.50
N PHE A 91 3.40 1.59 -13.24
CA PHE A 91 3.04 0.34 -13.90
C PHE A 91 2.79 0.53 -15.39
N ALA A 92 2.09 1.60 -15.80
CA ALA A 92 1.89 1.92 -17.20
C ALA A 92 3.23 2.15 -17.93
N GLY A 93 4.19 2.86 -17.30
CA GLY A 93 5.54 3.05 -17.81
C GLY A 93 6.32 1.74 -18.03
N ALA A 94 6.06 0.72 -17.22
CA ALA A 94 6.57 -0.64 -17.41
C ALA A 94 5.73 -1.45 -18.39
N GLY A 95 4.68 -0.87 -19.00
CA GLY A 95 3.75 -1.50 -19.91
C GLY A 95 2.87 -2.54 -19.22
N ILE A 96 2.60 -2.39 -17.95
CA ILE A 96 1.70 -3.22 -17.15
C ILE A 96 0.38 -2.45 -17.02
N ASP A 97 -0.65 -2.96 -17.65
CA ASP A 97 -2.02 -2.45 -17.54
C ASP A 97 -2.68 -2.96 -16.26
N ALA A 98 -3.55 -2.13 -15.64
CA ALA A 98 -4.31 -2.52 -14.44
C ALA A 98 -5.14 -3.80 -14.64
N ASN A 99 -5.55 -4.09 -15.89
CA ASN A 99 -6.23 -5.33 -16.24
C ASN A 99 -5.33 -6.58 -16.17
N MET A 100 -4.03 -6.44 -16.07
CA MET A 100 -3.10 -7.55 -15.86
C MET A 100 -2.94 -7.89 -14.38
N LEU A 101 -3.28 -6.96 -13.49
CA LEU A 101 -3.11 -7.10 -12.03
C LEU A 101 -4.36 -7.72 -11.39
N PRO A 102 -4.22 -8.73 -10.54
CA PRO A 102 -5.31 -9.22 -9.69
C PRO A 102 -5.46 -8.31 -8.46
N PHE A 103 -6.70 -7.95 -8.15
CA PHE A 103 -7.07 -7.14 -7.00
C PHE A 103 -7.83 -7.96 -5.97
N VAL A 104 -7.86 -7.48 -4.74
CA VAL A 104 -8.48 -8.21 -3.62
C VAL A 104 -9.98 -8.46 -3.84
N ASP A 105 -10.66 -7.57 -4.58
CA ASP A 105 -12.10 -7.70 -4.93
C ASP A 105 -12.38 -8.52 -6.21
N ASP A 106 -11.35 -8.95 -6.92
CA ASP A 106 -11.50 -9.89 -8.04
C ASP A 106 -11.75 -11.34 -7.54
N LEU A 107 -11.54 -11.63 -6.24
CA LEU A 107 -11.46 -12.98 -5.69
C LEU A 107 -12.26 -13.14 -4.40
N ASP A 108 -12.87 -14.29 -4.22
CA ASP A 108 -13.32 -14.73 -2.90
C ASP A 108 -12.15 -15.39 -2.14
N LEU A 109 -11.25 -14.54 -1.62
CA LEU A 109 -10.03 -14.96 -0.96
C LEU A 109 -10.31 -15.81 0.29
N ARG A 110 -11.41 -15.52 1.01
CA ARG A 110 -11.84 -16.28 2.19
C ARG A 110 -12.14 -17.73 1.80
N THR A 111 -13.02 -17.93 0.82
CA THR A 111 -13.36 -19.27 0.33
C THR A 111 -12.15 -20.02 -0.23
N LEU A 112 -11.24 -19.34 -0.93
CA LEU A 112 -10.01 -19.96 -1.43
C LEU A 112 -9.11 -20.48 -0.30
N CYS A 113 -8.96 -19.69 0.78
CA CYS A 113 -8.19 -20.07 1.95
C CYS A 113 -8.84 -21.22 2.72
N GLU A 114 -10.14 -21.14 3.01
CA GLU A 114 -10.88 -22.17 3.72
C GLU A 114 -10.83 -23.53 3.00
N LYS A 115 -10.87 -23.54 1.68
CA LYS A 115 -10.67 -24.74 0.85
C LYS A 115 -9.21 -25.18 0.75
N LYS A 116 -8.28 -24.50 1.42
CA LYS A 116 -6.82 -24.74 1.36
C LYS A 116 -6.23 -24.59 -0.05
N HIS A 117 -6.87 -23.82 -0.90
CA HIS A 117 -6.42 -23.53 -2.26
C HIS A 117 -5.53 -22.29 -2.32
N ALA A 118 -5.38 -21.53 -1.22
CA ALA A 118 -4.53 -20.37 -1.16
C ALA A 118 -3.59 -20.39 0.04
N ASN A 119 -2.40 -19.81 -0.17
CA ASN A 119 -1.49 -19.34 0.86
C ASN A 119 -1.22 -17.86 0.62
N VAL A 120 -0.63 -17.16 1.61
CA VAL A 120 -0.30 -15.76 1.52
C VAL A 120 1.16 -15.53 1.96
N VAL A 121 1.88 -14.76 1.17
CA VAL A 121 3.15 -14.13 1.56
C VAL A 121 2.86 -12.65 1.74
N LEU A 122 3.22 -12.10 2.89
CA LEU A 122 3.06 -10.68 3.19
C LEU A 122 4.32 -9.94 2.75
N VAL A 123 4.14 -8.80 2.07
CA VAL A 123 5.21 -7.86 1.76
C VAL A 123 4.82 -6.49 2.27
N ASP A 124 5.79 -5.72 2.78
CA ASP A 124 5.61 -4.37 3.29
C ASP A 124 4.61 -4.27 4.46
N HIS A 125 4.41 -5.37 5.15
CA HIS A 125 3.77 -5.46 6.46
C HIS A 125 3.99 -6.85 7.06
N ASN A 126 3.94 -6.95 8.39
CA ASN A 126 4.11 -8.21 9.10
C ASN A 126 2.95 -8.51 10.07
N LYS A 127 1.88 -7.73 9.99
CA LYS A 127 0.64 -7.91 10.73
C LYS A 127 -0.56 -7.57 9.85
N LEU A 128 -1.46 -8.53 9.71
CA LEU A 128 -2.71 -8.35 8.97
C LEU A 128 -3.63 -7.35 9.68
N ALA A 129 -4.34 -6.56 8.90
CA ALA A 129 -5.43 -5.75 9.43
C ALA A 129 -6.57 -6.64 9.97
N ASN A 130 -7.36 -6.12 10.91
CA ASN A 130 -8.43 -6.88 11.57
C ASN A 130 -9.43 -7.48 10.56
N SER A 131 -9.78 -6.75 9.50
CA SER A 131 -10.66 -7.22 8.42
C SER A 131 -10.11 -8.42 7.65
N GLN A 132 -8.78 -8.63 7.70
CA GLN A 132 -8.06 -9.70 7.01
C GLN A 132 -7.52 -10.76 7.97
N SER A 133 -7.89 -10.74 9.25
CA SER A 133 -7.44 -11.69 10.27
C SER A 133 -7.70 -13.16 9.91
N PHE A 134 -8.72 -13.44 9.08
CA PHE A 134 -9.00 -14.77 8.57
C PHE A 134 -7.88 -15.38 7.72
N LEU A 135 -6.95 -14.55 7.21
CA LEU A 135 -5.77 -15.01 6.45
C LEU A 135 -4.65 -15.53 7.35
N ALA A 136 -4.68 -15.24 8.65
CA ALA A 136 -3.58 -15.56 9.57
C ALA A 136 -3.10 -17.03 9.51
N PRO A 137 -3.96 -18.06 9.42
CA PRO A 137 -3.52 -19.45 9.31
C PRO A 137 -2.84 -19.79 8.00
N TYR A 138 -2.94 -18.94 7.00
CA TYR A 138 -2.46 -19.17 5.63
C TYR A 138 -1.24 -18.32 5.29
N VAL A 139 -0.73 -17.52 6.23
CA VAL A 139 0.50 -16.75 6.07
C VAL A 139 1.69 -17.70 6.14
N VAL A 140 2.45 -17.79 5.03
CA VAL A 140 3.58 -18.73 4.88
C VAL A 140 4.93 -18.05 4.70
N GLY A 141 4.97 -16.74 4.55
CA GLY A 141 6.21 -15.97 4.42
C GLY A 141 5.98 -14.48 4.62
N ILE A 142 7.03 -13.76 4.99
CA ILE A 142 7.01 -12.31 5.23
C ILE A 142 8.30 -11.70 4.72
N ILE A 143 8.18 -10.56 4.00
CA ILE A 143 9.28 -9.60 3.76
C ILE A 143 8.77 -8.23 4.15
N ASP A 144 9.42 -7.56 5.08
CA ASP A 144 8.96 -6.28 5.59
C ASP A 144 10.11 -5.41 6.10
N HIS A 145 9.91 -4.10 6.11
CA HIS A 145 10.87 -3.14 6.63
C HIS A 145 10.37 -2.39 7.88
N HIS A 146 9.15 -2.67 8.31
CA HIS A 146 8.57 -2.12 9.53
C HIS A 146 9.04 -2.84 10.78
N LYS A 147 8.72 -2.28 11.95
CA LYS A 147 8.95 -2.95 13.24
C LYS A 147 8.27 -4.31 13.26
N ASP A 148 8.98 -5.33 13.72
CA ASP A 148 8.45 -6.69 13.81
C ASP A 148 7.41 -6.80 14.94
N ASP A 149 6.16 -7.06 14.56
CA ASP A 149 5.03 -7.33 15.47
C ASP A 149 5.01 -8.77 16.00
N GLN A 150 6.03 -9.59 15.68
CA GLN A 150 6.19 -10.99 16.12
C GLN A 150 5.01 -11.90 15.75
N GLN A 151 4.29 -11.57 14.66
CA GLN A 151 3.17 -12.38 14.19
C GLN A 151 3.63 -13.52 13.27
N TYR A 152 2.85 -14.59 13.20
CA TYR A 152 2.99 -15.74 12.27
C TYR A 152 4.34 -16.47 12.35
N VAL A 153 5.06 -16.38 13.49
CA VAL A 153 6.40 -16.97 13.66
C VAL A 153 6.38 -18.50 13.42
N SER A 154 5.34 -19.18 13.84
CA SER A 154 5.23 -20.64 13.72
C SER A 154 4.73 -21.12 12.35
N SER A 155 4.01 -20.29 11.60
CA SER A 155 3.42 -20.65 10.29
C SER A 155 4.30 -20.28 9.11
N CYS A 156 5.13 -19.24 9.24
CA CYS A 156 6.00 -18.78 8.17
C CYS A 156 7.19 -19.71 7.94
N LYS A 157 7.43 -20.03 6.66
CA LYS A 157 8.62 -20.75 6.21
C LYS A 157 9.86 -19.85 6.16
N PHE A 158 9.63 -18.56 5.95
CA PHE A 158 10.67 -17.53 5.99
C PHE A 158 10.08 -16.22 6.50
N ARG A 159 10.89 -15.46 7.20
CA ARG A 159 10.58 -14.11 7.67
C ARG A 159 11.85 -13.28 7.51
N GLN A 160 11.80 -12.29 6.63
CA GLN A 160 12.86 -11.30 6.49
C GLN A 160 12.25 -9.95 6.89
N ILE A 161 12.52 -9.52 8.11
CA ILE A 161 12.09 -8.25 8.64
C ILE A 161 13.33 -7.47 9.02
N GLU A 162 13.58 -6.37 8.32
CA GLU A 162 14.82 -5.63 8.40
C GLU A 162 14.57 -4.14 8.18
N THR A 163 15.05 -3.30 9.09
CA THR A 163 14.85 -1.85 8.98
C THR A 163 15.65 -1.28 7.82
N VAL A 164 14.97 -0.92 6.75
CA VAL A 164 15.46 -0.24 5.55
C VAL A 164 14.45 0.84 5.13
N GLY A 165 14.78 1.65 4.16
CA GLY A 165 13.89 2.73 3.70
C GLY A 165 12.67 2.24 2.91
N SER A 166 12.79 1.10 2.20
CA SER A 166 11.72 0.54 1.36
C SER A 166 11.80 -0.99 1.34
N CYS A 167 10.64 -1.66 1.40
CA CYS A 167 10.54 -3.11 1.24
C CYS A 167 11.08 -3.57 -0.13
N CYS A 168 10.92 -2.76 -1.17
CA CYS A 168 11.49 -3.02 -2.49
C CYS A 168 13.01 -3.14 -2.50
N SER A 169 13.74 -2.54 -1.54
CA SER A 169 15.17 -2.76 -1.38
C SER A 169 15.48 -4.20 -0.96
N LEU A 170 14.68 -4.78 -0.07
CA LEU A 170 14.83 -6.19 0.34
C LEU A 170 14.52 -7.13 -0.82
N VAL A 171 13.45 -6.83 -1.57
CA VAL A 171 13.07 -7.59 -2.77
C VAL A 171 14.17 -7.52 -3.82
N ALA A 172 14.73 -6.33 -4.10
CA ALA A 172 15.82 -6.14 -5.05
C ALA A 172 17.05 -6.99 -4.68
N HIS A 173 17.45 -7.00 -3.41
CA HIS A 173 18.58 -7.82 -2.94
C HIS A 173 18.36 -9.33 -3.12
N GLN A 174 17.12 -9.81 -2.88
CA GLN A 174 16.81 -11.23 -3.12
C GLN A 174 16.87 -11.58 -4.60
N VAL A 175 16.27 -10.75 -5.47
CA VAL A 175 16.32 -10.94 -6.92
C VAL A 175 17.77 -10.95 -7.42
N LEU A 176 18.57 -9.96 -7.03
CA LEU A 176 19.98 -9.86 -7.42
C LEU A 176 20.82 -11.07 -7.00
N LYS A 177 20.50 -11.63 -5.83
CA LYS A 177 21.24 -12.77 -5.27
C LYS A 177 20.87 -14.11 -5.92
N GLU A 178 19.57 -14.33 -6.20
CA GLU A 178 19.06 -15.67 -6.51
C GLU A 178 18.55 -15.83 -7.94
N ALA A 179 18.14 -14.73 -8.60
CA ALA A 179 17.60 -14.73 -9.96
C ALA A 179 17.90 -13.42 -10.71
N PRO A 180 19.17 -13.00 -10.81
CA PRO A 180 19.52 -11.74 -11.47
C PRO A 180 19.05 -11.67 -12.93
N GLU A 181 18.86 -12.80 -13.59
CA GLU A 181 18.41 -12.92 -14.97
C GLU A 181 16.98 -12.42 -15.20
N ILE A 182 16.12 -12.35 -14.16
CA ILE A 182 14.78 -11.79 -14.30
C ILE A 182 14.77 -10.28 -14.26
N LEU A 183 15.87 -9.63 -13.86
CA LEU A 183 15.97 -8.20 -13.65
C LEU A 183 16.08 -7.44 -14.97
N THR A 184 14.94 -7.29 -15.64
CA THR A 184 14.84 -6.44 -16.85
C THR A 184 14.85 -4.97 -16.49
N GLN A 185 15.02 -4.10 -17.49
CA GLN A 185 14.97 -2.64 -17.31
C GLN A 185 13.64 -2.20 -16.68
N GLU A 186 12.52 -2.81 -17.08
CA GLU A 186 11.21 -2.48 -16.53
C GLU A 186 11.14 -2.84 -15.04
N ILE A 187 11.61 -4.01 -14.64
CA ILE A 187 11.61 -4.46 -13.24
C ILE A 187 12.55 -3.59 -12.40
N ALA A 188 13.74 -3.29 -12.92
CA ALA A 188 14.66 -2.39 -12.26
C ALA A 188 14.06 -0.98 -12.07
N THR A 189 13.31 -0.49 -13.07
CA THR A 189 12.62 0.79 -12.99
C THR A 189 11.49 0.79 -11.95
N LEU A 190 10.68 -0.28 -11.89
CA LEU A 190 9.64 -0.43 -10.87
C LEU A 190 10.24 -0.36 -9.47
N LEU A 191 11.25 -1.17 -9.18
CA LEU A 191 11.93 -1.21 -7.88
C LEU A 191 12.57 0.14 -7.54
N THR A 192 13.28 0.77 -8.50
CA THR A 192 13.89 2.09 -8.31
C THR A 192 12.84 3.14 -7.96
N SER A 193 11.68 3.14 -8.65
CA SER A 193 10.59 4.09 -8.39
C SER A 193 10.07 3.99 -6.96
N ALA A 194 9.83 2.79 -6.47
CA ALA A 194 9.36 2.54 -5.11
C ALA A 194 10.41 2.99 -4.08
N ILE A 195 11.67 2.56 -4.24
CA ILE A 195 12.75 2.91 -3.31
C ILE A 195 12.94 4.43 -3.23
N LEU A 196 12.96 5.13 -4.38
CA LEU A 196 13.13 6.58 -4.39
C LEU A 196 11.96 7.31 -3.72
N LEU A 197 10.73 6.82 -3.91
CA LEU A 197 9.56 7.46 -3.31
C LEU A 197 9.57 7.30 -1.78
N ASP A 198 9.83 6.12 -1.25
CA ASP A 198 9.84 5.85 0.17
C ASP A 198 10.99 6.52 0.91
N THR A 199 12.18 6.49 0.29
CA THR A 199 13.39 7.10 0.86
C THR A 199 13.46 8.60 0.65
N SER A 200 12.41 9.22 0.06
CA SER A 200 12.41 10.63 -0.32
C SER A 200 13.64 11.00 -1.15
N ASN A 201 13.89 10.23 -2.22
CA ASN A 201 15.03 10.39 -3.12
C ASN A 201 16.39 10.28 -2.39
N MET A 202 16.47 9.46 -1.34
CA MET A 202 17.66 9.31 -0.49
C MET A 202 18.12 10.63 0.16
N ASP A 203 17.20 11.57 0.41
CA ASP A 203 17.52 12.87 1.01
C ASP A 203 18.07 12.68 2.44
N PRO A 204 19.35 13.08 2.70
CA PRO A 204 19.94 12.91 4.01
C PRO A 204 19.23 13.70 5.13
N SER A 205 18.56 14.81 4.78
CA SER A 205 17.84 15.65 5.75
C SER A 205 16.59 14.97 6.30
N ILE A 206 16.01 14.04 5.52
CA ILE A 206 14.82 13.26 5.91
C ILE A 206 15.20 11.97 6.63
N ALA A 207 16.42 11.48 6.41
CA ALA A 207 17.03 10.30 7.05
C ALA A 207 16.17 9.01 6.99
N LYS A 208 15.40 8.83 5.91
CA LYS A 208 14.62 7.61 5.67
C LYS A 208 15.41 6.52 4.95
N GLY A 209 16.32 6.92 4.05
CA GLY A 209 17.14 5.98 3.28
C GLY A 209 18.29 5.40 4.12
N THR A 210 18.62 4.13 3.88
CA THR A 210 19.71 3.41 4.51
C THR A 210 20.82 3.09 3.50
N ALA A 211 21.97 2.60 3.98
CA ALA A 211 23.04 2.11 3.11
C ALA A 211 22.59 0.95 2.21
N LYS A 212 21.64 0.14 2.68
CA LYS A 212 21.10 -0.99 1.92
C LYS A 212 20.20 -0.54 0.78
N ASP A 213 19.42 0.54 0.97
CA ASP A 213 18.63 1.15 -0.10
C ASP A 213 19.55 1.74 -1.18
N LYS A 214 20.64 2.40 -0.75
CA LYS A 214 21.63 2.94 -1.67
C LYS A 214 22.30 1.84 -2.50
N ASP A 215 22.71 0.74 -1.87
CA ASP A 215 23.30 -0.41 -2.57
C ASP A 215 22.30 -1.02 -3.56
N ALA A 216 21.03 -1.19 -3.16
CA ALA A 216 19.98 -1.67 -4.06
C ALA A 216 19.87 -0.79 -5.30
N LEU A 217 19.80 0.54 -5.15
CA LEU A 217 19.72 1.49 -6.26
C LEU A 217 20.96 1.40 -7.18
N GLU A 218 22.15 1.28 -6.64
CA GLU A 218 23.40 1.14 -7.42
C GLU A 218 23.41 -0.17 -8.23
N GLN A 219 22.90 -1.27 -7.66
CA GLN A 219 22.83 -2.55 -8.36
C GLN A 219 21.74 -2.54 -9.44
N LEU A 220 20.59 -1.92 -9.16
CA LEU A 220 19.50 -1.75 -10.13
C LEU A 220 19.94 -0.89 -11.33
N GLU A 221 20.74 0.17 -11.10
CA GLU A 221 21.32 0.96 -12.18
C GLU A 221 22.23 0.12 -13.07
N LYS A 222 23.12 -0.73 -12.49
CA LYS A 222 23.98 -1.65 -13.22
C LYS A 222 23.21 -2.67 -14.04
N ALA A 223 22.04 -3.10 -13.56
CA ALA A 223 21.16 -4.01 -14.27
C ALA A 223 20.33 -3.37 -15.38
N GLY A 224 20.62 -2.11 -15.73
CA GLY A 224 19.94 -1.38 -16.80
C GLY A 224 18.74 -0.53 -16.36
N GLY A 225 18.55 -0.35 -15.06
CA GLY A 225 17.56 0.56 -14.49
C GLY A 225 17.88 2.04 -14.74
N ILE A 226 17.09 2.90 -14.12
CA ILE A 226 17.28 4.36 -14.22
C ILE A 226 18.67 4.72 -13.64
N LYS A 227 19.39 5.56 -14.35
CA LYS A 227 20.69 6.08 -13.90
C LYS A 227 20.51 7.11 -12.78
N SER A 228 21.49 7.19 -11.88
CA SER A 228 21.46 8.07 -10.70
C SER A 228 21.25 9.56 -11.04
N ASN A 229 21.73 10.03 -12.19
CA ASN A 229 21.45 11.38 -12.66
C ASN A 229 19.98 11.62 -13.07
N GLY A 230 19.19 10.57 -13.20
CA GLY A 230 17.76 10.62 -13.48
C GLY A 230 16.85 10.51 -12.25
N TYR A 231 17.42 10.18 -11.07
CA TYR A 231 16.64 9.91 -9.85
C TYR A 231 15.78 11.09 -9.42
N SER A 232 16.34 12.28 -9.34
CA SER A 232 15.60 13.48 -8.93
C SER A 232 14.43 13.78 -9.88
N ARG A 233 14.62 13.59 -11.19
CA ARG A 233 13.56 13.78 -12.17
C ARG A 233 12.45 12.72 -12.00
N LEU A 234 12.82 11.47 -11.80
CA LEU A 234 11.85 10.40 -11.56
C LEU A 234 11.07 10.65 -10.27
N TYR A 235 11.76 10.97 -9.17
CA TYR A 235 11.15 11.29 -7.90
C TYR A 235 10.17 12.47 -8.00
N SER A 236 10.56 13.57 -8.66
CA SER A 236 9.68 14.72 -8.86
C SER A 236 8.42 14.34 -9.64
N LYS A 237 8.55 13.53 -10.68
CA LYS A 237 7.40 13.02 -11.44
C LYS A 237 6.49 12.17 -10.57
N LEU A 238 7.04 11.25 -9.77
CA LEU A 238 6.26 10.40 -8.87
C LEU A 238 5.52 11.22 -7.81
N MET A 239 6.18 12.24 -7.26
CA MET A 239 5.56 13.16 -6.31
C MET A 239 4.45 13.98 -6.95
N GLU A 240 4.64 14.49 -8.17
CA GLU A 240 3.62 15.21 -8.93
C GLU A 240 2.38 14.30 -9.16
N GLU A 241 2.58 13.08 -9.64
CA GLU A 241 1.50 12.10 -9.85
C GLU A 241 0.80 11.72 -8.53
N ARG A 242 1.55 11.58 -7.44
CA ARG A 242 1.00 11.28 -6.11
C ARG A 242 0.17 12.42 -5.55
N MET A 243 0.60 13.66 -5.78
CA MET A 243 -0.04 14.88 -5.28
C MET A 243 -1.16 15.38 -6.20
N ASP A 244 -1.28 14.83 -7.41
CA ASP A 244 -2.39 15.19 -8.30
C ASP A 244 -3.72 14.64 -7.75
N ILE A 245 -4.49 15.56 -7.20
CA ILE A 245 -5.82 15.33 -6.65
C ILE A 245 -6.89 16.14 -7.37
N SER A 246 -6.53 16.75 -8.51
CA SER A 246 -7.37 17.70 -9.23
C SER A 246 -8.75 17.13 -9.59
N ASN A 247 -8.78 15.87 -9.98
CA ASN A 247 -9.98 15.16 -10.44
C ASN A 247 -10.66 14.30 -9.36
N LEU A 248 -10.14 14.27 -8.12
CA LEU A 248 -10.69 13.43 -7.07
C LEU A 248 -11.85 14.13 -6.35
N SER A 249 -12.92 13.40 -6.12
CA SER A 249 -14.02 13.77 -5.22
C SER A 249 -13.55 13.71 -3.75
N SER A 250 -14.32 14.33 -2.85
CA SER A 250 -14.03 14.27 -1.41
C SER A 250 -14.02 12.84 -0.85
N ALA A 251 -14.93 11.97 -1.33
CA ALA A 251 -14.93 10.56 -0.96
C ALA A 251 -13.67 9.83 -1.44
N GLU A 252 -13.22 10.07 -2.66
CA GLU A 252 -11.98 9.48 -3.20
C GLU A 252 -10.74 9.99 -2.49
N LEU A 253 -10.70 11.27 -2.11
CA LEU A 253 -9.62 11.84 -1.29
C LEU A 253 -9.51 11.13 0.06
N LEU A 254 -10.65 10.88 0.73
CA LEU A 254 -10.67 10.11 1.99
C LEU A 254 -10.17 8.68 1.80
N ILE A 255 -10.55 8.01 0.72
CA ILE A 255 -10.13 6.63 0.44
C ILE A 255 -8.63 6.55 0.08
N LYS A 256 -8.07 7.59 -0.52
CA LYS A 256 -6.72 7.58 -1.09
C LYS A 256 -5.63 7.24 -0.08
N ASP A 257 -5.67 7.85 1.12
CA ASP A 257 -4.66 7.63 2.16
C ASP A 257 -5.32 7.64 3.54
N THR A 258 -6.04 6.57 3.84
CA THR A 258 -6.73 6.40 5.11
C THR A 258 -6.24 5.14 5.83
N LYS A 259 -5.92 5.32 7.11
CA LYS A 259 -5.59 4.24 8.03
C LYS A 259 -6.72 4.06 9.04
N TYR A 260 -7.03 2.81 9.32
CA TYR A 260 -8.12 2.44 10.24
C TYR A 260 -7.55 2.00 11.58
N GLY A 261 -8.23 2.40 12.65
CA GLY A 261 -7.89 2.02 14.01
C GLY A 261 -9.12 1.72 14.86
N GLY A 262 -8.88 1.25 16.08
CA GLY A 262 -9.95 1.01 17.04
C GLY A 262 -9.43 1.13 18.47
N ILE A 263 -10.28 1.66 19.35
CA ILE A 263 -10.08 1.71 20.80
C ILE A 263 -11.32 1.12 21.45
N SER A 264 -11.15 0.02 22.19
CA SER A 264 -12.28 -0.77 22.70
C SER A 264 -13.19 -1.23 21.55
N GLU A 265 -14.48 -0.93 21.60
CA GLU A 265 -15.44 -1.27 20.54
C GLU A 265 -15.60 -0.14 19.49
N LYS A 266 -14.90 0.97 19.68
CA LYS A 266 -14.98 2.16 18.81
C LYS A 266 -14.01 2.08 17.65
N ARG A 267 -14.48 2.46 16.46
CA ARG A 267 -13.70 2.47 15.21
C ARG A 267 -13.45 3.90 14.78
N PHE A 268 -12.22 4.16 14.37
CA PHE A 268 -11.86 5.44 13.78
C PHE A 268 -11.02 5.27 12.53
N ALA A 269 -10.99 6.29 11.70
CA ALA A 269 -10.11 6.40 10.56
C ALA A 269 -9.28 7.68 10.64
N ILE A 270 -8.04 7.62 10.14
CA ILE A 270 -7.16 8.77 10.00
C ILE A 270 -6.87 8.94 8.51
N ALA A 271 -7.40 10.00 7.92
CA ALA A 271 -7.21 10.33 6.52
C ALA A 271 -6.15 11.42 6.35
N SER A 272 -5.15 11.17 5.49
CA SER A 272 -4.12 12.16 5.13
C SER A 272 -4.51 12.83 3.81
N ILE A 273 -4.73 14.15 3.84
CA ILE A 273 -5.25 14.90 2.70
C ILE A 273 -4.23 15.97 2.26
N PRO A 274 -3.68 15.90 1.04
CA PRO A 274 -2.73 16.86 0.53
C PRO A 274 -3.42 18.13 -0.01
N LEU A 275 -4.29 18.74 0.81
CA LEU A 275 -5.08 19.91 0.46
C LEU A 275 -5.38 20.70 1.74
N ARG A 276 -5.25 22.01 1.69
CA ARG A 276 -5.65 22.87 2.81
C ARG A 276 -7.17 22.74 3.04
N LEU A 277 -7.59 22.71 4.30
CA LEU A 277 -9.01 22.53 4.66
C LEU A 277 -9.90 23.59 4.01
N LYS A 278 -9.46 24.85 4.01
CA LYS A 278 -10.21 25.94 3.37
C LYS A 278 -10.40 25.66 1.87
N ASP A 279 -9.36 25.25 1.16
CA ASP A 279 -9.42 24.99 -0.28
C ASP A 279 -10.30 23.77 -0.58
N TRP A 280 -10.35 22.81 0.36
CA TRP A 280 -11.23 21.65 0.25
C TRP A 280 -12.70 22.05 0.46
N ILE A 281 -13.01 22.91 1.44
CA ILE A 281 -14.37 23.46 1.64
C ILE A 281 -14.81 24.26 0.41
N ASP A 282 -13.91 25.05 -0.17
CA ASP A 282 -14.19 25.84 -1.39
C ASP A 282 -14.42 24.91 -2.62
N LYS A 283 -13.72 23.76 -2.68
CA LYS A 283 -13.87 22.74 -3.73
C LYS A 283 -15.18 21.94 -3.59
N ASP A 284 -15.60 21.64 -2.37
CA ASP A 284 -16.79 20.82 -2.10
C ASP A 284 -17.68 21.48 -1.04
N SER A 285 -18.72 22.16 -1.51
CA SER A 285 -19.71 22.81 -0.62
C SER A 285 -20.50 21.82 0.25
N LYS A 286 -20.41 20.51 -0.03
CA LYS A 286 -21.04 19.41 0.71
C LYS A 286 -20.05 18.55 1.46
N LEU A 287 -18.89 19.11 1.79
CA LEU A 287 -17.78 18.38 2.40
C LEU A 287 -18.20 17.59 3.64
N LEU A 288 -18.96 18.18 4.54
CA LEU A 288 -19.44 17.50 5.75
C LEU A 288 -20.40 16.34 5.45
N GLU A 289 -21.24 16.48 4.41
CA GLU A 289 -22.09 15.38 3.95
C GLU A 289 -21.25 14.24 3.40
N SER A 290 -20.18 14.54 2.63
CA SER A 290 -19.22 13.57 2.11
C SER A 290 -18.49 12.83 3.24
N TRP A 291 -18.08 13.53 4.30
CA TRP A 291 -17.46 12.93 5.48
C TRP A 291 -18.43 12.04 6.26
N ALA A 292 -19.66 12.50 6.45
CA ALA A 292 -20.70 11.71 7.12
C ALA A 292 -21.01 10.43 6.34
N GLN A 293 -21.18 10.53 5.02
CA GLN A 293 -21.43 9.38 4.16
C GLN A 293 -20.28 8.38 4.19
N PHE A 294 -19.03 8.83 4.03
CA PHE A 294 -17.84 7.98 4.14
C PHE A 294 -17.78 7.28 5.49
N SER A 295 -18.02 8.02 6.55
CA SER A 295 -17.96 7.46 7.91
C SER A 295 -19.05 6.42 8.16
N LEU A 296 -20.25 6.59 7.60
CA LEU A 296 -21.33 5.61 7.68
C LEU A 296 -20.99 4.34 6.88
N GLU A 297 -20.49 4.50 5.65
CA GLU A 297 -20.11 3.37 4.79
C GLU A 297 -18.99 2.53 5.41
N GLU A 298 -18.02 3.18 6.05
CA GLU A 298 -16.90 2.52 6.72
C GLU A 298 -17.20 2.09 8.17
N ASN A 299 -18.41 2.36 8.66
CA ASN A 299 -18.85 2.09 10.02
C ASN A 299 -17.88 2.66 11.08
N LEU A 300 -17.63 3.97 11.00
CA LEU A 300 -16.74 4.71 11.88
C LEU A 300 -17.52 5.43 12.98
N ASP A 301 -16.94 5.52 14.17
CA ASP A 301 -17.41 6.39 15.25
C ASP A 301 -16.75 7.78 15.15
N ALA A 302 -15.54 7.85 14.58
CA ALA A 302 -14.84 9.12 14.34
C ALA A 302 -13.99 9.06 13.06
N LEU A 303 -13.91 10.20 12.37
CA LEU A 303 -12.99 10.45 11.26
C LEU A 303 -12.02 11.56 11.68
N ILE A 304 -10.74 11.26 11.64
CA ILE A 304 -9.66 12.21 11.88
C ILE A 304 -9.07 12.58 10.53
N VAL A 305 -9.12 13.84 10.17
CA VAL A 305 -8.57 14.36 8.93
C VAL A 305 -7.30 15.14 9.24
N MET A 306 -6.19 14.71 8.68
CA MET A 306 -4.92 15.42 8.72
C MET A 306 -4.65 16.02 7.35
N THR A 307 -4.75 17.34 7.23
CA THR A 307 -4.34 18.02 6.00
C THR A 307 -2.83 18.25 5.97
N SER A 308 -2.27 18.39 4.78
CA SER A 308 -0.88 18.79 4.58
C SER A 308 -0.76 19.65 3.33
N PHE A 309 -0.11 20.81 3.47
CA PHE A 309 0.06 21.77 2.39
C PHE A 309 1.28 22.66 2.64
N THR A 310 1.69 23.41 1.61
CA THR A 310 2.80 24.37 1.70
C THR A 310 2.26 25.76 1.51
N MET A 311 2.58 26.68 2.39
CA MET A 311 2.27 28.10 2.25
C MET A 311 3.35 28.85 1.46
N GLU A 312 3.09 30.10 1.06
CA GLU A 312 3.91 30.90 0.15
C GLU A 312 5.38 31.07 0.55
N GLU A 313 5.81 30.83 1.74
CA GLU A 313 7.21 30.90 2.19
C GLU A 313 7.90 29.54 2.30
N LYS A 314 7.40 28.50 1.60
CA LYS A 314 7.86 27.10 1.67
C LYS A 314 7.69 26.49 3.08
N ASN A 315 6.87 27.08 3.93
CA ASN A 315 6.53 26.49 5.22
C ASN A 315 5.54 25.35 5.05
N PHE A 316 5.95 24.15 5.46
CA PHE A 316 5.06 22.99 5.51
C PHE A 316 4.08 23.17 6.66
N CYS A 317 2.77 23.05 6.35
CA CYS A 317 1.69 23.22 7.32
C CYS A 317 0.82 21.96 7.36
N ARG A 318 0.22 21.73 8.53
CA ARG A 318 -0.80 20.71 8.75
C ARG A 318 -1.97 21.29 9.52
N GLU A 319 -3.16 20.80 9.20
CA GLU A 319 -4.36 21.03 9.99
C GLU A 319 -4.91 19.67 10.43
N LEU A 320 -5.47 19.61 11.62
CA LEU A 320 -6.10 18.42 12.17
C LEU A 320 -7.57 18.73 12.45
N VAL A 321 -8.45 17.90 11.91
CA VAL A 321 -9.89 17.98 12.13
C VAL A 321 -10.38 16.64 12.65
N ILE A 322 -11.23 16.68 13.66
CA ILE A 322 -11.91 15.50 14.19
C ILE A 322 -13.39 15.63 13.90
N PHE A 323 -13.92 14.67 13.16
CA PHE A 323 -15.32 14.59 12.82
C PHE A 323 -15.95 13.39 13.51
N GLY A 324 -16.86 13.65 14.44
CA GLY A 324 -17.61 12.63 15.16
C GLY A 324 -18.95 12.38 14.49
N ILE A 325 -19.36 11.12 14.40
CA ILE A 325 -20.69 10.77 13.91
C ILE A 325 -21.63 10.74 15.09
N ASN A 326 -22.54 11.70 15.12
CA ASN A 326 -23.65 11.70 16.06
C ASN A 326 -24.69 10.66 15.63
N THR A 327 -24.54 9.40 16.02
CA THR A 327 -25.73 8.59 16.31
C THR A 327 -26.16 9.03 17.72
N PRO A 328 -27.29 9.74 17.88
CA PRO A 328 -27.74 10.08 19.22
C PRO A 328 -27.95 8.79 19.99
N PRO A 329 -27.24 8.55 21.12
CA PRO A 329 -27.50 7.41 21.95
C PRO A 329 -28.94 7.52 22.44
N GLN A 330 -29.67 6.42 22.36
CA GLN A 330 -31.04 6.34 22.87
C GLN A 330 -31.12 6.54 24.38
N ASP A 331 -29.97 6.48 25.09
CA ASP A 331 -29.87 6.67 26.54
C ASP A 331 -28.87 7.75 26.96
N LYS A 332 -29.26 8.56 27.94
CA LYS A 332 -28.42 9.64 28.50
C LYS A 332 -27.09 9.17 29.14
N LYS A 333 -26.97 7.90 29.52
CA LYS A 333 -25.75 7.32 30.11
C LYS A 333 -24.63 7.09 29.10
N ASP A 334 -24.98 6.91 27.81
CA ASP A 334 -23.99 6.65 26.76
C ASP A 334 -23.32 7.91 26.22
N LYS A 335 -23.78 9.10 26.62
CA LYS A 335 -23.18 10.39 26.25
C LYS A 335 -21.78 10.61 26.81
N GLU A 336 -21.41 9.93 27.89
CA GLU A 336 -20.10 10.06 28.54
C GLU A 336 -19.03 9.12 27.97
N MET A 337 -19.39 8.17 27.07
CA MET A 337 -18.47 7.21 26.45
C MET A 337 -18.12 7.55 24.98
N TRP A 338 -18.11 8.80 24.66
CA TRP A 338 -17.76 9.21 23.31
C TRP A 338 -16.25 9.15 23.08
N ILE A 339 -15.86 8.65 21.91
CA ILE A 339 -14.46 8.61 21.48
C ILE A 339 -13.84 10.02 21.37
N LEU A 340 -14.65 11.04 21.02
CA LEU A 340 -14.19 12.41 20.86
C LEU A 340 -13.56 12.99 22.12
N PRO A 341 -14.17 12.93 23.31
CA PRO A 341 -13.52 13.41 24.53
C PRO A 341 -12.20 12.71 24.85
N SER A 342 -12.10 11.42 24.54
CA SER A 342 -10.86 10.66 24.74
C SER A 342 -9.76 11.08 23.77
N ILE A 343 -10.11 11.30 22.49
CA ILE A 343 -9.18 11.79 21.48
C ILE A 343 -8.78 13.24 21.79
N GLU A 344 -9.74 14.08 22.15
CA GLU A 344 -9.53 15.48 22.52
C GLU A 344 -8.59 15.59 23.72
N SER A 345 -8.84 14.83 24.79
CA SER A 345 -7.96 14.78 25.95
C SER A 345 -6.56 14.31 25.58
N GLY A 346 -6.43 13.24 24.78
CA GLY A 346 -5.13 12.75 24.33
C GLY A 346 -4.36 13.75 23.45
N LEU A 347 -5.07 14.55 22.65
CA LEU A 347 -4.46 15.61 21.84
C LEU A 347 -4.03 16.80 22.71
N LEU A 348 -4.86 17.22 23.66
CA LEU A 348 -4.52 18.29 24.62
C LEU A 348 -3.31 17.90 25.48
N ASP A 349 -3.26 16.65 25.96
CA ASP A 349 -2.11 16.12 26.72
C ASP A 349 -0.83 16.04 25.85
N SER A 350 -0.96 16.12 24.54
CA SER A 350 0.14 16.06 23.58
C SER A 350 0.39 17.39 22.87
N GLU A 351 -0.30 18.47 23.24
CA GLU A 351 -0.26 19.77 22.55
C GLU A 351 1.16 20.32 22.43
N GLU A 352 1.96 20.27 23.50
CA GLU A 352 3.38 20.67 23.46
C GLU A 352 4.24 19.84 22.50
N LYS A 353 3.90 18.55 22.32
CA LYS A 353 4.65 17.65 21.43
C LYS A 353 4.24 17.77 19.98
N LEU A 354 3.00 18.19 19.73
CA LEU A 354 2.42 18.26 18.39
C LEU A 354 2.45 19.68 17.81
N ASP A 355 2.86 20.68 18.61
CA ASP A 355 2.91 22.11 18.22
C ASP A 355 1.57 22.59 17.62
N LEU A 356 0.47 22.28 18.33
CA LEU A 356 -0.88 22.60 17.88
C LEU A 356 -1.22 24.05 18.26
N GLU A 357 -1.31 24.92 17.26
CA GLU A 357 -1.71 26.32 17.50
C GLU A 357 -3.19 26.51 17.85
N LYS A 358 -4.06 25.62 17.34
CA LYS A 358 -5.51 25.70 17.55
C LYS A 358 -6.23 24.39 17.25
N LEU A 359 -6.97 23.87 18.21
CA LEU A 359 -7.91 22.79 18.04
C LEU A 359 -9.31 23.35 17.67
N LYS A 360 -9.87 22.94 16.53
CA LYS A 360 -11.26 23.19 16.15
C LYS A 360 -12.01 21.88 16.04
N ILE A 361 -13.10 21.78 16.79
CA ILE A 361 -14.05 20.66 16.67
C ILE A 361 -15.19 21.13 15.77
N LEU A 362 -15.39 20.41 14.66
CA LEU A 362 -16.52 20.64 13.77
C LEU A 362 -17.62 19.65 14.15
N ASP A 363 -18.71 20.15 14.69
CA ASP A 363 -19.92 19.37 14.95
C ASP A 363 -20.84 19.49 13.74
N SER A 364 -21.46 18.39 13.31
CA SER A 364 -22.44 18.36 12.22
C SER A 364 -23.69 19.20 12.48
N SER A 365 -23.84 19.72 13.71
CA SER A 365 -24.93 20.64 14.09
C SER A 365 -24.65 22.12 13.77
N ILE A 366 -23.43 22.48 13.33
CA ILE A 366 -23.11 23.86 12.95
C ILE A 366 -23.75 24.15 11.59
N LYS A 367 -24.97 24.64 11.63
CA LYS A 367 -25.58 25.41 10.58
C LYS A 367 -25.15 26.87 10.78
N ASP A 368 -24.49 27.44 9.77
CA ASP A 368 -24.01 28.81 9.51
C ASP A 368 -22.51 29.04 9.72
#